data_649a88e23e51831a7b88101cb43f1068
#
_entry.id   649a88e23e51831a7b88101cb43f1068
#
_cell.length_a   1.000
_cell.length_b   1.000
_cell.length_c   1.000
_cell.angle_alpha   90.00
_cell.angle_beta   90.00
_cell.angle_gamma   90.00
#
_symmetry.space_group_name_H-M   'P 1'
#
loop_
_entity.id
_entity.type
_entity.pdbx_description
1 polymer ?
#
loop_
_entity_poly.entity_id
_entity_poly.type
_entity_poly.pdbx_seq_one_letter_code
_entity_poly.pdbx_strand_id
1 'polypeptide(L)'
;MRLSRIAVAASLAFAASAFAQDKQMSFFVTSAGPGKGADLGGVKGADQHCQVLAKAAGVGNRTWRAYLSESPSTNARDRIGKGPWTNAKGVVVAKNVEDLHQNPNINKQTALTEKGEQVNGRGDTPNMHDVLTGSTPEGRALPADKDMTCGNWTKSGDGSAMVGHHDRTGLNESAEAKSWNSSHPSKGCSQDALKGTGGNGYFYCFAAN
;
A
#
# COMPACT_ATOMS: atom_id res chain seq x y z
N MET A 1 60.41 -39.25 -32.37
CA MET A 1 59.83 -38.92 -31.07
C MET A 1 59.06 -37.59 -31.21
N ARG A 2 57.73 -37.64 -31.21
CA ARG A 2 56.89 -36.46 -31.26
C ARG A 2 56.31 -36.22 -29.85
N LEU A 3 56.68 -35.10 -29.23
CA LEU A 3 56.16 -34.68 -27.93
C LEU A 3 54.83 -33.93 -28.15
N SER A 4 53.71 -34.51 -27.69
CA SER A 4 52.42 -33.85 -27.61
C SER A 4 52.40 -32.91 -26.40
N ARG A 5 52.15 -31.63 -26.64
CA ARG A 5 51.91 -30.64 -25.60
C ARG A 5 50.39 -30.62 -25.27
N ILE A 6 50.02 -31.02 -24.07
CA ILE A 6 48.67 -30.93 -23.56
C ILE A 6 48.51 -29.53 -23.00
N ALA A 7 47.65 -28.74 -23.59
CA ALA A 7 47.24 -27.44 -23.08
C ALA A 7 46.08 -27.64 -22.10
N VAL A 8 46.30 -27.35 -20.80
CA VAL A 8 45.24 -27.31 -19.78
C VAL A 8 44.62 -25.92 -19.80
N ALA A 9 43.39 -25.83 -20.26
CA ALA A 9 42.59 -24.60 -20.18
C ALA A 9 41.97 -24.51 -18.79
N ALA A 10 42.42 -23.56 -17.97
CA ALA A 10 41.83 -23.24 -16.67
C ALA A 10 40.63 -22.33 -16.90
N SER A 11 39.42 -22.87 -16.72
CA SER A 11 38.18 -22.09 -16.77
C SER A 11 38.01 -21.34 -15.43
N LEU A 12 38.22 -20.02 -15.42
CA LEU A 12 37.86 -19.15 -14.31
C LEU A 12 36.34 -18.96 -14.31
N ALA A 13 35.65 -19.62 -13.39
CA ALA A 13 34.25 -19.35 -13.09
C ALA A 13 34.18 -18.05 -12.28
N PHE A 14 33.72 -16.96 -12.90
CA PHE A 14 33.34 -15.75 -12.18
C PHE A 14 32.03 -16.04 -11.44
N ALA A 15 32.13 -16.25 -10.15
CA ALA A 15 30.97 -16.21 -9.26
C ALA A 15 30.52 -14.74 -9.15
N ALA A 16 29.47 -14.38 -9.87
CA ALA A 16 28.78 -13.12 -9.66
C ALA A 16 28.12 -13.16 -8.29
N SER A 17 28.75 -12.53 -7.30
CA SER A 17 28.14 -12.25 -6.00
C SER A 17 26.99 -11.26 -6.26
N ALA A 18 25.77 -11.77 -6.38
CA ALA A 18 24.57 -10.96 -6.30
C ALA A 18 24.55 -10.40 -4.87
N PHE A 19 25.03 -9.18 -4.69
CA PHE A 19 24.74 -8.40 -3.49
C PHE A 19 23.23 -8.28 -3.42
N ALA A 20 22.59 -8.99 -2.51
CA ALA A 20 21.22 -8.75 -2.13
C ALA A 20 21.19 -7.31 -1.63
N GLN A 21 20.75 -6.41 -2.48
CA GLN A 21 20.49 -5.03 -2.11
C GLN A 21 19.41 -5.12 -1.03
N ASP A 22 19.79 -4.77 0.19
CA ASP A 22 18.88 -4.78 1.33
C ASP A 22 17.71 -3.88 0.94
N LYS A 23 16.58 -4.51 0.56
CA LYS A 23 15.44 -3.77 0.04
C LYS A 23 14.89 -2.97 1.21
N GLN A 24 15.25 -1.70 1.27
CA GLN A 24 14.81 -0.77 2.32
C GLN A 24 13.31 -0.42 2.20
N MET A 25 12.56 -1.12 1.32
CA MET A 25 11.14 -0.87 1.18
C MET A 25 10.43 -1.02 2.52
N SER A 26 9.68 0.01 2.89
CA SER A 26 8.87 0.07 4.11
C SER A 26 7.47 0.65 3.88
N PHE A 27 7.11 0.89 2.62
CA PHE A 27 5.80 1.36 2.17
C PHE A 27 5.46 0.79 0.80
N PHE A 28 4.20 0.38 0.61
CA PHE A 28 3.62 0.06 -0.69
C PHE A 28 2.08 0.19 -0.69
N VAL A 29 1.48 0.29 -1.88
CA VAL A 29 0.05 0.03 -2.13
C VAL A 29 -0.09 -1.44 -2.49
N THR A 30 -1.09 -2.15 -1.97
CA THR A 30 -1.29 -3.55 -2.32
C THR A 30 -1.53 -3.73 -3.82
N SER A 31 -0.85 -4.68 -4.47
CA SER A 31 -1.07 -4.99 -5.90
C SER A 31 -2.37 -5.76 -6.15
N ALA A 32 -2.96 -6.32 -5.09
CA ALA A 32 -4.23 -7.01 -5.10
C ALA A 32 -4.93 -6.82 -3.76
N GLY A 33 -6.24 -6.66 -3.77
CA GLY A 33 -7.06 -6.79 -2.57
C GLY A 33 -7.35 -8.27 -2.27
N PRO A 34 -7.95 -8.61 -1.12
CA PRO A 34 -8.36 -9.98 -0.79
C PRO A 34 -9.47 -10.55 -1.67
N GLY A 35 -10.07 -9.73 -2.56
CA GLY A 35 -11.09 -10.15 -3.52
C GLY A 35 -12.53 -10.16 -2.99
N LYS A 36 -12.74 -9.65 -1.78
CA LYS A 36 -14.06 -9.56 -1.12
C LYS A 36 -14.47 -8.12 -0.84
N GLY A 37 -14.08 -7.16 -1.71
CA GLY A 37 -14.33 -5.74 -1.50
C GLY A 37 -13.64 -5.25 -0.24
N ALA A 38 -14.40 -4.62 0.66
CA ALA A 38 -13.89 -4.11 1.94
C ALA A 38 -13.98 -5.12 3.11
N ASP A 39 -14.42 -6.37 2.87
CA ASP A 39 -14.26 -7.47 3.84
C ASP A 39 -12.80 -7.97 3.79
N LEU A 40 -11.99 -7.40 4.65
CA LEU A 40 -10.56 -7.71 4.76
C LEU A 40 -10.28 -8.72 5.90
N GLY A 41 -11.31 -9.17 6.62
CA GLY A 41 -11.17 -9.94 7.86
C GLY A 41 -10.73 -9.05 9.04
N GLY A 42 -11.21 -7.80 9.07
CA GLY A 42 -10.79 -6.78 10.02
C GLY A 42 -9.39 -6.25 9.73
N VAL A 43 -8.87 -5.33 10.56
CA VAL A 43 -7.48 -4.84 10.42
C VAL A 43 -6.47 -5.95 10.58
N LYS A 44 -6.78 -7.00 11.35
CA LYS A 44 -5.90 -8.16 11.51
C LYS A 44 -5.71 -8.92 10.19
N GLY A 45 -6.80 -9.15 9.45
CA GLY A 45 -6.74 -9.78 8.12
C GLY A 45 -5.99 -8.91 7.12
N ALA A 46 -6.21 -7.59 7.14
CA ALA A 46 -5.48 -6.64 6.30
C ALA A 46 -3.97 -6.62 6.62
N ASP A 47 -3.58 -6.66 7.91
CA ASP A 47 -2.18 -6.77 8.32
C ASP A 47 -1.52 -8.05 7.81
N GLN A 48 -2.23 -9.18 7.90
CA GLN A 48 -1.76 -10.45 7.38
C GLN A 48 -1.57 -10.38 5.85
N HIS A 49 -2.48 -9.73 5.14
CA HIS A 49 -2.36 -9.52 3.70
C HIS A 49 -1.12 -8.67 3.35
N CYS A 50 -0.89 -7.54 4.07
CA CYS A 50 0.33 -6.77 3.94
C CYS A 50 1.59 -7.62 4.17
N GLN A 51 1.59 -8.45 5.22
CA GLN A 51 2.72 -9.32 5.55
C GLN A 51 3.00 -10.37 4.47
N VAL A 52 1.95 -10.95 3.87
CA VAL A 52 2.07 -11.92 2.78
C VAL A 52 2.68 -11.26 1.54
N LEU A 53 2.18 -10.10 1.12
CA LEU A 53 2.70 -9.37 -0.03
C LEU A 53 4.15 -8.92 0.20
N ALA A 54 4.46 -8.40 1.38
CA ALA A 54 5.82 -8.01 1.75
C ALA A 54 6.79 -9.21 1.74
N LYS A 55 6.35 -10.37 2.22
CA LYS A 55 7.13 -11.62 2.17
C LYS A 55 7.41 -12.03 0.73
N ALA A 56 6.41 -11.99 -0.13
CA ALA A 56 6.55 -12.30 -1.56
C ALA A 56 7.52 -11.34 -2.27
N ALA A 57 7.58 -10.07 -1.84
CA ALA A 57 8.50 -9.06 -2.34
C ALA A 57 9.93 -9.14 -1.73
N GLY A 58 10.18 -10.08 -0.79
CA GLY A 58 11.48 -10.29 -0.16
C GLY A 58 11.79 -9.31 0.99
N VAL A 59 10.78 -8.64 1.56
CA VAL A 59 10.91 -7.70 2.70
C VAL A 59 10.04 -8.13 3.90
N GLY A 60 9.72 -9.40 3.99
CA GLY A 60 8.86 -9.97 5.03
C GLY A 60 9.49 -10.10 6.41
N ASN A 61 10.74 -9.69 6.60
CA ASN A 61 11.47 -9.69 7.88
C ASN A 61 11.04 -8.54 8.82
N ARG A 62 10.18 -7.63 8.36
CA ARG A 62 9.58 -6.53 9.12
C ARG A 62 8.15 -6.86 9.53
N THR A 63 7.62 -6.16 10.53
CA THR A 63 6.20 -6.19 10.88
C THR A 63 5.43 -5.22 9.99
N TRP A 64 4.57 -5.75 9.12
CA TRP A 64 3.78 -4.94 8.19
C TRP A 64 2.37 -4.71 8.73
N ARG A 65 1.89 -3.47 8.57
CA ARG A 65 0.59 -3.02 9.02
C ARG A 65 -0.15 -2.31 7.91
N ALA A 66 -1.44 -2.60 7.78
CA ALA A 66 -2.33 -1.85 6.92
C ALA A 66 -2.62 -0.46 7.53
N TYR A 67 -2.60 0.57 6.69
CA TYR A 67 -3.04 1.92 7.08
C TYR A 67 -4.56 1.98 7.04
N LEU A 68 -5.18 1.46 8.07
CA LEU A 68 -6.63 1.39 8.22
C LEU A 68 -7.02 1.82 9.64
N SER A 69 -8.03 2.70 9.74
CA SER A 69 -8.67 2.98 11.02
C SER A 69 -9.84 2.02 11.26
N GLU A 70 -10.16 1.77 12.52
CA GLU A 70 -11.41 1.13 12.94
C GLU A 70 -12.15 2.08 13.88
N SER A 71 -13.43 2.25 13.62
CA SER A 71 -14.29 3.08 14.50
C SER A 71 -14.57 2.33 15.81
N PRO A 72 -14.60 3.02 16.96
CA PRO A 72 -14.37 4.47 17.13
C PRO A 72 -12.95 4.85 17.56
N SER A 73 -12.02 3.91 17.75
CA SER A 73 -10.82 4.18 18.54
C SER A 73 -9.50 3.74 17.94
N THR A 74 -9.49 2.92 16.90
CA THR A 74 -8.24 2.48 16.25
C THR A 74 -7.85 3.47 15.17
N ASN A 75 -6.79 4.24 15.39
CA ASN A 75 -6.30 5.21 14.41
C ASN A 75 -5.27 4.55 13.48
N ALA A 76 -5.39 4.74 12.18
CA ALA A 76 -4.42 4.24 11.20
C ALA A 76 -3.00 4.77 11.48
N ARG A 77 -2.87 6.05 11.81
CA ARG A 77 -1.59 6.70 12.13
C ARG A 77 -0.82 6.07 13.28
N ASP A 78 -1.52 5.50 14.25
CA ASP A 78 -0.89 4.95 15.46
C ASP A 78 -0.42 3.50 15.25
N ARG A 79 -0.79 2.88 14.13
CA ARG A 79 -0.52 1.47 13.81
C ARG A 79 0.75 1.25 12.99
N ILE A 80 1.18 2.26 12.25
CA ILE A 80 2.17 2.12 11.16
C ILE A 80 3.62 2.35 11.58
N GLY A 81 3.90 2.59 12.87
CA GLY A 81 5.26 2.90 13.37
C GLY A 81 5.62 4.37 13.23
N LYS A 82 6.91 4.67 13.14
CA LYS A 82 7.43 6.06 13.24
C LYS A 82 8.04 6.58 11.94
N GLY A 83 8.31 5.71 10.96
CA GLY A 83 9.04 6.03 9.73
C GLY A 83 10.57 6.08 9.93
N PRO A 84 11.35 6.56 8.97
CA PRO A 84 10.89 6.97 7.64
C PRO A 84 10.37 5.80 6.81
N TRP A 85 9.49 6.09 5.83
CA TRP A 85 8.98 5.07 4.93
C TRP A 85 9.43 5.31 3.50
N THR A 86 9.83 4.22 2.87
CA THR A 86 10.47 4.21 1.55
C THR A 86 9.75 3.20 0.65
N ASN A 87 9.45 3.58 -0.57
CA ASN A 87 8.82 2.70 -1.55
C ASN A 87 9.82 1.68 -2.17
N ALA A 88 9.33 0.80 -3.05
CA ALA A 88 10.12 -0.24 -3.70
C ALA A 88 11.28 0.27 -4.59
N LYS A 89 11.30 1.56 -4.93
CA LYS A 89 12.37 2.21 -5.72
C LYS A 89 13.32 3.03 -4.85
N GLY A 90 13.24 2.94 -3.51
CA GLY A 90 14.11 3.67 -2.60
C GLY A 90 13.70 5.13 -2.39
N VAL A 91 12.52 5.56 -2.87
CA VAL A 91 12.03 6.93 -2.68
C VAL A 91 11.34 7.04 -1.34
N VAL A 92 11.76 7.99 -0.50
CA VAL A 92 11.11 8.31 0.78
C VAL A 92 9.74 8.93 0.50
N VAL A 93 8.67 8.30 1.02
CA VAL A 93 7.29 8.80 0.90
C VAL A 93 6.89 9.67 2.08
N ALA A 94 7.49 9.45 3.25
CA ALA A 94 7.37 10.33 4.42
C ALA A 94 8.51 10.05 5.41
N LYS A 95 8.95 11.08 6.13
CA LYS A 95 10.04 10.99 7.11
C LYS A 95 9.56 10.47 8.46
N ASN A 96 8.32 10.76 8.83
CA ASN A 96 7.67 10.39 10.07
C ASN A 96 6.15 10.52 9.94
N VAL A 97 5.40 10.20 11.02
CA VAL A 97 3.93 10.25 11.05
C VAL A 97 3.39 11.65 10.76
N GLU A 98 4.04 12.71 11.26
CA GLU A 98 3.59 14.08 11.04
C GLU A 98 3.77 14.49 9.56
N ASP A 99 4.95 14.26 9.00
CA ASP A 99 5.25 14.51 7.59
C ASP A 99 4.29 13.75 6.65
N LEU A 100 3.95 12.48 7.00
CA LEU A 100 2.98 11.66 6.27
C LEU A 100 1.60 12.33 6.16
N HIS A 101 1.15 13.04 7.19
CA HIS A 101 -0.19 13.65 7.22
C HIS A 101 -0.20 15.11 6.77
N GLN A 102 0.96 15.79 6.78
CA GLN A 102 1.08 17.19 6.34
C GLN A 102 1.58 17.32 4.89
N ASN A 103 2.69 16.67 4.56
CA ASN A 103 3.37 16.82 3.28
C ASN A 103 3.89 15.50 2.70
N PRO A 104 3.05 14.46 2.56
CA PRO A 104 3.52 13.19 2.06
C PRO A 104 3.95 13.28 0.60
N ASN A 105 5.04 12.60 0.26
CA ASN A 105 5.41 12.34 -1.13
C ASN A 105 4.69 11.09 -1.66
N ILE A 106 3.38 11.03 -1.45
CA ILE A 106 2.48 10.02 -2.00
C ILE A 106 1.76 10.63 -3.19
N ASN A 107 2.01 10.09 -4.37
CA ASN A 107 1.42 10.49 -5.65
C ASN A 107 1.52 9.30 -6.63
N LYS A 108 1.00 9.45 -7.86
CA LYS A 108 0.98 8.39 -8.87
C LYS A 108 2.36 7.74 -9.13
N GLN A 109 3.46 8.51 -9.02
CA GLN A 109 4.81 8.03 -9.29
C GLN A 109 5.44 7.31 -8.09
N THR A 110 5.01 7.64 -6.88
CA THR A 110 5.63 7.15 -5.64
C THR A 110 4.78 6.13 -4.88
N ALA A 111 3.46 6.13 -5.07
CA ALA A 111 2.54 5.13 -4.52
C ALA A 111 2.62 3.83 -5.32
N LEU A 112 3.75 3.13 -5.18
CA LEU A 112 4.04 1.90 -5.90
C LEU A 112 3.53 0.68 -5.15
N THR A 113 3.28 -0.40 -5.90
CA THR A 113 2.98 -1.70 -5.32
C THR A 113 4.22 -2.32 -4.66
N GLU A 114 4.06 -3.42 -3.94
CA GLU A 114 5.18 -4.21 -3.39
C GLU A 114 6.12 -4.75 -4.47
N LYS A 115 5.67 -4.78 -5.73
CA LYS A 115 6.46 -5.17 -6.90
C LYS A 115 7.21 -4.01 -7.56
N GLY A 116 6.98 -2.77 -7.07
CA GLY A 116 7.56 -1.56 -7.66
C GLY A 116 6.83 -1.06 -8.90
N GLU A 117 5.61 -1.53 -9.13
CA GLU A 117 4.75 -1.14 -10.25
C GLU A 117 3.88 0.06 -9.86
N GLN A 118 3.53 0.90 -10.81
CA GLN A 118 2.54 1.96 -10.61
C GLN A 118 1.14 1.37 -10.54
N VAL A 119 0.33 1.91 -9.64
CA VAL A 119 -1.12 1.65 -9.60
C VAL A 119 -1.80 2.60 -10.60
N ASN A 120 -2.76 2.10 -11.35
CA ASN A 120 -3.56 2.92 -12.24
C ASN A 120 -4.25 4.03 -11.44
N GLY A 121 -4.15 5.24 -11.93
CA GLY A 121 -4.76 6.43 -11.36
C GLY A 121 -6.00 6.89 -12.12
N ARG A 122 -6.51 8.05 -11.76
CA ARG A 122 -7.57 8.71 -12.48
C ARG A 122 -7.15 8.99 -13.93
N GLY A 123 -8.00 8.61 -14.88
CA GLY A 123 -7.73 8.71 -16.32
C GLY A 123 -7.10 7.46 -16.94
N ASP A 124 -6.64 6.52 -16.14
CA ASP A 124 -6.21 5.20 -16.64
C ASP A 124 -7.41 4.24 -16.74
N THR A 125 -7.24 3.14 -17.47
CA THR A 125 -8.24 2.09 -17.61
C THR A 125 -7.66 0.73 -17.21
N PRO A 126 -8.22 0.05 -16.20
CA PRO A 126 -9.24 0.53 -15.27
C PRO A 126 -8.72 1.62 -14.32
N ASN A 127 -9.61 2.53 -13.88
CA ASN A 127 -9.28 3.46 -12.81
C ASN A 127 -9.21 2.70 -11.47
N MET A 128 -8.13 2.86 -10.71
CA MET A 128 -7.89 2.20 -9.42
C MET A 128 -7.28 3.15 -8.39
N HIS A 129 -7.62 4.46 -8.46
CA HIS A 129 -6.98 5.47 -7.62
C HIS A 129 -7.50 5.50 -6.18
N ASP A 130 -8.71 4.97 -5.92
CA ASP A 130 -9.28 4.91 -4.59
C ASP A 130 -8.60 3.80 -3.76
N VAL A 131 -8.06 4.17 -2.62
CA VAL A 131 -7.41 3.29 -1.66
C VAL A 131 -8.15 3.33 -0.33
N LEU A 132 -8.51 2.18 0.22
CA LEU A 132 -9.24 2.07 1.50
C LEU A 132 -8.39 2.59 2.66
N THR A 133 -8.98 3.39 3.54
CA THR A 133 -8.30 3.94 4.73
C THR A 133 -9.19 4.01 5.97
N GLY A 134 -10.48 4.32 5.82
CA GLY A 134 -11.40 4.53 6.94
C GLY A 134 -10.98 5.67 7.88
N SER A 135 -10.22 6.64 7.39
CA SER A 135 -9.51 7.61 8.21
C SER A 135 -9.91 9.05 7.90
N THR A 136 -9.77 9.94 8.91
CA THR A 136 -9.72 11.39 8.68
C THR A 136 -8.42 11.79 8.00
N PRO A 137 -8.27 13.05 7.51
CA PRO A 137 -7.01 13.54 6.95
C PRO A 137 -5.81 13.37 7.89
N GLU A 138 -6.03 13.45 9.21
CA GLU A 138 -5.01 13.27 10.25
C GLU A 138 -4.72 11.79 10.56
N GLY A 139 -5.35 10.85 9.85
CA GLY A 139 -5.18 9.41 10.05
C GLY A 139 -5.86 8.86 11.31
N ARG A 140 -6.90 9.52 11.78
CA ARG A 140 -7.68 9.12 12.96
C ARG A 140 -8.95 8.38 12.54
N ALA A 141 -9.48 7.58 13.46
CA ALA A 141 -10.78 6.96 13.32
C ALA A 141 -11.89 8.02 13.22
N LEU A 142 -12.91 7.73 12.43
CA LEU A 142 -14.12 8.50 12.38
C LEU A 142 -15.01 8.19 13.62
N PRO A 143 -15.91 9.10 14.02
CA PRO A 143 -16.85 8.85 15.12
C PRO A 143 -17.70 7.60 14.91
N ALA A 144 -18.16 6.99 16.01
CA ALA A 144 -18.89 5.72 15.99
C ALA A 144 -20.23 5.76 15.24
N ASP A 145 -20.86 6.93 15.19
CA ASP A 145 -22.11 7.18 14.46
C ASP A 145 -21.93 7.29 12.93
N LYS A 146 -20.68 7.29 12.46
CA LYS A 146 -20.30 7.37 11.04
C LYS A 146 -19.42 6.20 10.66
N ASP A 147 -20.04 5.02 10.45
CA ASP A 147 -19.28 3.86 9.94
C ASP A 147 -18.81 4.12 8.50
N MET A 148 -17.54 4.48 8.36
CA MET A 148 -16.80 4.63 7.09
C MET A 148 -15.69 3.60 6.97
N THR A 149 -15.93 2.41 7.53
CA THR A 149 -14.96 1.30 7.59
C THR A 149 -15.58 -0.02 7.12
N CYS A 150 -16.80 0.02 6.54
CA CYS A 150 -17.50 -1.20 6.16
C CYS A 150 -17.60 -2.20 7.33
N GLY A 151 -18.06 -1.73 8.49
CA GLY A 151 -18.17 -2.53 9.71
C GLY A 151 -16.81 -3.01 10.22
N ASN A 152 -15.86 -2.09 10.30
CA ASN A 152 -14.48 -2.40 10.69
C ASN A 152 -13.86 -3.50 9.82
N TRP A 153 -14.02 -3.35 8.49
CA TRP A 153 -13.41 -4.19 7.46
C TRP A 153 -13.90 -5.64 7.46
N THR A 154 -15.19 -5.83 7.81
CA THR A 154 -15.82 -7.15 7.86
C THR A 154 -17.03 -7.30 6.95
N LYS A 155 -17.36 -6.27 6.15
CA LYS A 155 -18.53 -6.27 5.24
C LYS A 155 -18.10 -6.12 3.79
N SER A 156 -18.81 -6.84 2.92
CA SER A 156 -18.65 -6.79 1.45
C SER A 156 -19.95 -6.49 0.70
N GLY A 157 -20.94 -5.89 1.35
CA GLY A 157 -22.24 -5.52 0.80
C GLY A 157 -22.52 -4.02 0.98
N ASP A 158 -23.62 -3.73 1.67
CA ASP A 158 -24.04 -2.36 2.00
C ASP A 158 -23.09 -1.70 3.01
N GLY A 159 -23.05 -0.38 3.02
CA GLY A 159 -22.20 0.43 3.86
C GLY A 159 -21.32 1.35 3.06
N SER A 160 -20.27 1.84 3.68
CA SER A 160 -19.30 2.72 3.05
C SER A 160 -17.95 2.63 3.74
N ALA A 161 -16.89 2.91 2.99
CA ALA A 161 -15.55 3.10 3.51
C ALA A 161 -14.99 4.44 3.07
N MET A 162 -14.29 5.17 3.94
CA MET A 162 -13.50 6.31 3.53
C MET A 162 -12.33 5.83 2.67
N VAL A 163 -12.15 6.47 1.52
CA VAL A 163 -11.03 6.22 0.61
C VAL A 163 -10.16 7.47 0.45
N GLY A 164 -8.91 7.26 0.05
CA GLY A 164 -8.01 8.31 -0.39
C GLY A 164 -7.55 8.08 -1.82
N HIS A 165 -7.07 9.12 -2.48
CA HIS A 165 -6.56 9.07 -3.85
C HIS A 165 -5.04 8.96 -3.85
N HIS A 166 -4.50 7.78 -4.15
CA HIS A 166 -3.04 7.57 -4.15
C HIS A 166 -2.32 8.46 -5.17
N ASP A 167 -3.00 8.86 -6.24
CA ASP A 167 -2.47 9.71 -7.31
C ASP A 167 -2.67 11.21 -7.06
N ARG A 168 -3.31 11.58 -5.95
CA ARG A 168 -3.64 12.96 -5.57
C ARG A 168 -4.47 13.71 -6.61
N THR A 169 -5.30 12.98 -7.38
CA THR A 169 -6.14 13.52 -8.45
C THR A 169 -7.59 13.30 -8.13
N GLY A 170 -8.40 14.35 -8.15
CA GLY A 170 -9.84 14.30 -7.87
C GLY A 170 -10.69 14.92 -8.96
N LEU A 171 -11.99 15.15 -8.67
CA LEU A 171 -12.93 15.82 -9.56
C LEU A 171 -12.70 17.34 -9.64
N ASN A 172 -12.02 17.91 -8.66
CA ASN A 172 -11.68 19.31 -8.53
C ASN A 172 -10.35 19.47 -7.77
N GLU A 173 -9.93 20.71 -7.54
CA GLU A 173 -8.66 21.06 -6.92
C GLU A 173 -8.72 21.20 -5.40
N SER A 174 -9.84 20.80 -4.74
CA SER A 174 -9.96 20.89 -3.28
C SER A 174 -8.97 19.96 -2.55
N ALA A 175 -8.68 20.28 -1.30
CA ALA A 175 -7.78 19.47 -0.47
C ALA A 175 -8.33 18.05 -0.26
N GLU A 176 -9.66 17.93 -0.11
CA GLU A 176 -10.35 16.65 0.05
C GLU A 176 -10.21 15.82 -1.22
N ALA A 177 -10.50 16.40 -2.40
CA ALA A 177 -10.40 15.70 -3.68
C ALA A 177 -8.97 15.22 -3.99
N LYS A 178 -7.96 15.85 -3.40
CA LYS A 178 -6.54 15.49 -3.52
C LYS A 178 -5.98 14.77 -2.29
N SER A 179 -6.82 14.40 -1.34
CA SER A 179 -6.34 13.71 -0.14
C SER A 179 -5.93 12.27 -0.46
N TRP A 180 -4.71 11.90 -0.06
CA TRP A 180 -4.21 10.54 -0.24
C TRP A 180 -4.92 9.53 0.66
N ASN A 181 -5.53 9.98 1.77
CA ASN A 181 -6.10 9.11 2.81
C ASN A 181 -7.53 9.41 3.21
N SER A 182 -8.13 10.54 2.78
CA SER A 182 -9.48 10.95 3.23
C SER A 182 -10.16 11.83 2.18
N SER A 183 -10.49 11.22 1.02
CA SER A 183 -11.06 11.97 -0.10
C SER A 183 -12.58 11.94 -0.10
N HIS A 184 -13.18 10.77 -0.14
CA HIS A 184 -14.63 10.58 -0.16
C HIS A 184 -15.03 9.19 0.32
N PRO A 185 -16.32 8.99 0.70
CA PRO A 185 -16.86 7.65 0.97
C PRO A 185 -17.00 6.83 -0.32
N SER A 186 -16.79 5.52 -0.23
CA SER A 186 -17.17 4.59 -1.29
C SER A 186 -18.70 4.46 -1.40
N LYS A 187 -19.22 4.01 -2.56
CA LYS A 187 -20.66 3.79 -2.77
C LYS A 187 -21.19 2.53 -2.09
N GLY A 188 -20.32 1.69 -1.59
CA GLY A 188 -20.65 0.43 -0.94
C GLY A 188 -19.39 -0.30 -0.53
N CYS A 189 -19.55 -1.46 0.09
CA CYS A 189 -18.45 -2.30 0.58
C CYS A 189 -18.13 -3.48 -0.34
N SER A 190 -18.99 -3.77 -1.36
CA SER A 190 -18.74 -4.85 -2.30
C SER A 190 -17.59 -4.52 -3.25
N GLN A 191 -16.97 -5.56 -3.82
CA GLN A 191 -15.91 -5.39 -4.82
C GLN A 191 -16.37 -4.55 -6.01
N ASP A 192 -17.59 -4.75 -6.48
CA ASP A 192 -18.16 -4.01 -7.61
C ASP A 192 -18.47 -2.55 -7.25
N ALA A 193 -18.96 -2.30 -6.04
CA ALA A 193 -19.18 -0.94 -5.54
C ALA A 193 -17.87 -0.15 -5.44
N LEU A 194 -16.78 -0.78 -4.98
CA LEU A 194 -15.46 -0.16 -4.93
C LEU A 194 -14.91 0.13 -6.33
N LYS A 195 -15.05 -0.81 -7.27
CA LYS A 195 -14.67 -0.58 -8.68
C LYS A 195 -15.47 0.54 -9.31
N GLY A 196 -16.75 0.64 -8.96
CA GLY A 196 -17.65 1.68 -9.48
C GLY A 196 -17.30 3.11 -9.07
N THR A 197 -16.46 3.31 -8.05
CA THR A 197 -15.95 4.63 -7.64
C THR A 197 -14.51 4.89 -8.05
N GLY A 198 -13.82 3.91 -8.63
CA GLY A 198 -12.44 4.05 -9.07
C GLY A 198 -11.44 3.37 -8.14
N GLY A 199 -11.90 2.39 -7.36
CA GLY A 199 -11.07 1.56 -6.49
C GLY A 199 -10.99 0.11 -6.94
N ASN A 200 -10.31 -0.72 -6.17
CA ASN A 200 -10.24 -2.17 -6.38
C ASN A 200 -10.05 -2.95 -5.06
N GLY A 201 -10.39 -2.35 -3.93
CA GLY A 201 -10.16 -2.93 -2.61
C GLY A 201 -8.69 -2.90 -2.18
N TYR A 202 -7.90 -1.97 -2.73
CA TYR A 202 -6.50 -1.75 -2.35
C TYR A 202 -6.38 -0.94 -1.07
N PHE A 203 -5.27 -1.12 -0.35
CA PHE A 203 -4.91 -0.33 0.82
C PHE A 203 -3.39 -0.19 0.94
N TYR A 204 -2.95 0.80 1.73
CA TYR A 204 -1.54 1.04 1.98
C TYR A 204 -1.00 0.10 3.05
N CYS A 205 0.23 -0.36 2.86
CA CYS A 205 0.99 -1.15 3.81
C CYS A 205 2.26 -0.41 4.25
N PHE A 206 2.51 -0.39 5.55
CA PHE A 206 3.66 0.24 6.16
C PHE A 206 4.40 -0.74 7.05
N ALA A 207 5.73 -0.71 7.03
CA ALA A 207 6.54 -1.39 8.02
C ALA A 207 6.51 -0.59 9.33
N ALA A 208 6.06 -1.23 10.41
CA ALA A 208 5.85 -0.61 11.71
C ALA A 208 7.11 -0.58 12.60
N ASN A 209 8.19 -1.25 12.17
CA ASN A 209 9.47 -1.35 12.85
C ASN A 209 10.65 -1.25 11.87
#